data_59bde31ea15684efd2e5bc6fa4196cfb
#
_entry.id   59bde31ea15684efd2e5bc6fa4196cfb
#
_cell.length_a   1.000
_cell.length_b   1.000
_cell.length_c   1.000
_cell.angle_alpha   90.00
_cell.angle_beta   90.00
_cell.angle_gamma   90.00
#
_symmetry.space_group_name_H-M   'P 1'
#
loop_
_entity.id
_entity.type
_entity.pdbx_description
1 polymer ?
#
loop_
_entity_poly.entity_id
_entity_poly.type
_entity_poly.pdbx_seq_one_letter_code
_entity_poly.pdbx_strand_id
1 'polypeptide(L)'
;MRITIRTILFGLICCVQFMSTNAQQLMTNVYGRNRQLLNGKWAAIIDPYRHGHKNSIYKDKPLKSQFDFKEYSWNGGLRLNVPGDWNSQMPELNYYEGTIWYAKRFNVIKNPERRLFIYFGAVNYLCSIYLNGKQIGTHEGGFTPFQLEITDKIKQGNNFLVVEVDNSRRKDGIPALKYDWWNYGGITRDVMLITTPKTFIENYFIRLDKKNPCLIHADIKLSEHKANERIHLTIPKLKISQTIITDTVGAAKISINAKHVNRWSPTAPYLYEVQLSTVCDTIKELIGFRNIYTHGKQIYLNDNPIFIKGISFHEEIAQRKGRAYSEQDAVALLSEAKALGANLVRLAHYPQNEYIVRMAERMGIMLWEEIPLWQNIDFGSEQTLQKAIYMQNEMIMRDRNRCAVSFWGLANETAPSAARNSFLKHLAKNCLKLDASRLTTAAFDKITWDEPTLTFYIDDPVTEFIDVVSINKYMGWYHKWPTKPANVHWDVCQQKPLVISEFGGEALYGQTGEYPNDWSEDYQAQLYKDNLEMFSHITNLAGISPWVLFDFRSPYRFQPLNQNGWNRKGLVSDQGFRKKAWYIMNDFYNKR
;
A
#
# COMPACT_ATOMS: atom_id res chain seq x y z
N MET A 1 71.51 18.31 19.10
CA MET A 1 70.85 17.01 19.12
C MET A 1 69.31 17.27 19.00
N ARG A 2 68.75 17.18 17.77
CA ARG A 2 67.33 17.44 17.50
C ARG A 2 66.65 16.08 17.47
N ILE A 3 65.71 15.87 18.36
CA ILE A 3 64.83 14.66 18.38
C ILE A 3 63.53 15.07 17.69
N THR A 4 63.24 14.44 16.57
CA THR A 4 62.00 14.63 15.80
C THR A 4 61.02 13.52 16.26
N ILE A 5 59.94 13.92 16.91
CA ILE A 5 58.81 13.00 17.26
C ILE A 5 57.88 12.95 16.07
N ARG A 6 57.78 11.75 15.42
CA ARG A 6 56.75 11.44 14.42
C ARG A 6 55.52 10.88 15.16
N THR A 7 54.48 11.67 15.20
CA THR A 7 53.17 11.20 15.67
C THR A 7 52.49 10.43 14.54
N ILE A 8 52.30 9.12 14.73
CA ILE A 8 51.54 8.26 13.83
C ILE A 8 50.08 8.34 14.28
N LEU A 9 49.25 9.01 13.47
CA LEU A 9 47.79 9.05 13.63
C LEU A 9 47.20 7.78 13.01
N PHE A 10 46.85 6.80 13.82
CA PHE A 10 46.04 5.65 13.40
C PHE A 10 44.58 6.11 13.31
N GLY A 11 44.12 6.47 12.12
CA GLY A 11 42.71 6.66 11.82
C GLY A 11 42.01 5.30 11.78
N LEU A 12 41.23 4.98 12.81
CA LEU A 12 40.30 3.88 12.79
C LEU A 12 39.15 4.24 11.82
N ILE A 13 39.28 3.86 10.54
CA ILE A 13 38.16 3.88 9.60
C ILE A 13 37.28 2.69 9.97
N CYS A 14 36.24 2.95 10.75
CA CYS A 14 35.15 2.02 10.97
C CYS A 14 34.39 1.92 9.63
N CYS A 15 34.82 1.02 8.75
CA CYS A 15 34.02 0.58 7.60
C CYS A 15 32.78 -0.13 8.15
N VAL A 16 31.71 0.60 8.37
CA VAL A 16 30.38 0.01 8.42
C VAL A 16 30.13 -0.53 7.03
N GLN A 17 30.44 -1.78 6.80
CA GLN A 17 29.96 -2.51 5.64
C GLN A 17 28.44 -2.58 5.78
N PHE A 18 27.73 -1.62 5.19
CA PHE A 18 26.36 -1.84 4.79
C PHE A 18 26.38 -3.04 3.84
N MET A 19 26.09 -4.22 4.37
CA MET A 19 25.66 -5.32 3.52
C MET A 19 24.39 -4.85 2.84
N SER A 20 24.52 -4.25 1.65
CA SER A 20 23.43 -4.17 0.71
C SER A 20 23.09 -5.63 0.39
N THR A 21 22.19 -6.23 1.17
CA THR A 21 21.47 -7.39 0.67
C THR A 21 20.78 -6.85 -0.58
N ASN A 22 21.29 -7.26 -1.76
CA ASN A 22 20.58 -7.03 -3.01
C ASN A 22 19.16 -7.49 -2.77
N ALA A 23 18.24 -6.55 -2.68
CA ALA A 23 16.86 -6.87 -2.47
C ALA A 23 16.44 -7.78 -3.60
N GLN A 24 16.06 -8.97 -3.21
CA GLN A 24 15.60 -9.97 -4.16
C GLN A 24 14.36 -9.41 -4.84
N GLN A 25 14.35 -9.43 -6.18
CA GLN A 25 13.21 -8.96 -6.94
C GLN A 25 11.94 -9.69 -6.48
N LEU A 26 10.87 -8.96 -6.21
CA LEU A 26 9.62 -9.53 -5.72
C LEU A 26 9.02 -10.47 -6.79
N MET A 27 8.68 -11.68 -6.36
CA MET A 27 8.02 -12.68 -7.19
C MET A 27 6.56 -12.27 -7.47
N THR A 28 6.17 -12.24 -8.73
CA THR A 28 4.78 -11.93 -9.11
C THR A 28 3.85 -13.09 -8.79
N ASN A 29 2.63 -12.78 -8.33
CA ASN A 29 1.54 -13.72 -8.09
C ASN A 29 1.90 -14.87 -7.15
N VAL A 30 2.32 -14.53 -5.94
CA VAL A 30 2.64 -15.53 -4.90
C VAL A 30 1.42 -16.39 -4.51
N TYR A 31 0.22 -15.82 -4.59
CA TYR A 31 -1.03 -16.54 -4.29
C TYR A 31 -1.39 -17.62 -5.32
N GLY A 32 -0.90 -17.53 -6.53
CA GLY A 32 -1.07 -18.54 -7.60
C GLY A 32 -0.03 -19.65 -7.60
N ARG A 33 0.93 -19.63 -6.65
CA ARG A 33 2.04 -20.60 -6.62
C ARG A 33 1.83 -21.73 -5.61
N ASN A 34 2.65 -22.76 -5.69
CA ASN A 34 2.70 -23.80 -4.66
C ASN A 34 3.22 -23.18 -3.36
N ARG A 35 2.35 -23.06 -2.36
CA ARG A 35 2.62 -22.39 -1.11
C ARG A 35 2.04 -23.14 0.09
N GLN A 36 2.70 -22.98 1.23
CA GLN A 36 2.22 -23.37 2.54
C GLN A 36 2.08 -22.11 3.39
N LEU A 37 0.90 -21.87 3.96
CA LEU A 37 0.69 -20.78 4.91
C LEU A 37 1.37 -21.12 6.24
N LEU A 38 2.13 -20.17 6.76
CA LEU A 38 2.70 -20.24 8.11
C LEU A 38 1.87 -19.44 9.12
N ASN A 39 0.69 -19.01 8.73
CA ASN A 39 -0.27 -18.27 9.54
C ASN A 39 -0.68 -19.01 10.84
N GLY A 40 -1.48 -18.35 11.66
CA GLY A 40 -2.02 -18.87 12.91
C GLY A 40 -1.28 -18.33 14.14
N LYS A 41 -1.30 -19.05 15.25
CA LYS A 41 -0.66 -18.61 16.49
C LYS A 41 0.87 -18.79 16.41
N TRP A 42 1.59 -17.71 16.69
CA TRP A 42 3.05 -17.69 16.85
C TRP A 42 3.40 -17.41 18.31
N ALA A 43 4.45 -18.01 18.83
CA ALA A 43 5.01 -17.62 20.12
C ALA A 43 5.54 -16.19 20.02
N ALA A 44 5.35 -15.40 21.06
CA ALA A 44 5.78 -14.00 21.07
C ALA A 44 6.50 -13.64 22.38
N ILE A 45 7.46 -12.74 22.30
CA ILE A 45 8.20 -12.17 23.43
C ILE A 45 8.21 -10.65 23.27
N ILE A 46 7.66 -9.94 24.25
CA ILE A 46 7.71 -8.47 24.31
C ILE A 46 9.10 -8.08 24.83
N ASP A 47 9.80 -7.22 24.08
CA ASP A 47 11.18 -6.84 24.37
C ASP A 47 11.35 -5.30 24.39
N PRO A 48 10.79 -4.60 25.39
CA PRO A 48 10.78 -3.14 25.44
C PRO A 48 12.17 -2.53 25.58
N TYR A 49 13.14 -3.29 26.06
CA TYR A 49 14.51 -2.86 26.29
C TYR A 49 15.51 -3.39 25.25
N ARG A 50 15.05 -4.13 24.24
CA ARG A 50 15.88 -4.74 23.18
C ARG A 50 16.98 -5.67 23.71
N HIS A 51 16.69 -6.40 24.76
CA HIS A 51 17.60 -7.37 25.35
C HIS A 51 17.66 -8.71 24.59
N GLY A 52 16.73 -8.93 23.66
CA GLY A 52 16.66 -10.18 22.88
C GLY A 52 17.95 -10.51 22.13
N HIS A 53 18.65 -9.51 21.60
CA HIS A 53 19.97 -9.71 20.97
C HIS A 53 21.02 -10.14 21.96
N LYS A 54 21.13 -9.48 23.13
CA LYS A 54 22.06 -9.83 24.21
C LYS A 54 21.83 -11.26 24.68
N ASN A 55 20.57 -11.65 24.81
CA ASN A 55 20.18 -12.99 25.22
C ASN A 55 20.19 -14.02 24.08
N SER A 56 20.41 -13.57 22.84
CA SER A 56 20.43 -14.42 21.65
C SER A 56 19.18 -15.30 21.53
N ILE A 57 17.99 -14.73 21.81
CA ILE A 57 16.72 -15.49 21.88
C ILE A 57 16.35 -16.13 20.53
N TYR A 58 16.86 -15.60 19.43
CA TYR A 58 16.69 -16.16 18.08
C TYR A 58 17.39 -17.52 17.87
N LYS A 59 18.28 -17.93 18.80
CA LYS A 59 19.01 -19.21 18.72
C LYS A 59 18.28 -20.40 19.33
N ASP A 60 17.16 -20.17 20.03
CA ASP A 60 16.38 -21.22 20.69
C ASP A 60 17.26 -22.19 21.50
N LYS A 61 18.12 -21.66 22.36
CA LYS A 61 18.99 -22.48 23.17
C LYS A 61 18.17 -23.24 24.23
N PRO A 62 18.31 -24.57 24.34
CA PRO A 62 17.69 -25.32 25.42
C PRO A 62 18.28 -24.87 26.77
N LEU A 63 17.51 -25.06 27.85
CA LEU A 63 18.05 -24.92 29.19
C LEU A 63 19.17 -25.93 29.39
N LYS A 64 20.29 -25.53 29.99
CA LYS A 64 21.42 -26.41 30.24
C LYS A 64 21.17 -27.30 31.47
N SER A 65 20.34 -26.85 32.39
CA SER A 65 19.92 -27.57 33.58
C SER A 65 18.52 -27.12 34.03
N GLN A 66 17.91 -27.84 34.95
CA GLN A 66 16.64 -27.44 35.56
C GLN A 66 16.72 -26.15 36.38
N PHE A 67 17.94 -25.72 36.74
CA PHE A 67 18.21 -24.52 37.52
C PHE A 67 18.61 -23.32 36.67
N ASP A 68 18.71 -23.50 35.33
CA ASP A 68 18.97 -22.38 34.43
C ASP A 68 17.80 -21.42 34.42
N PHE A 69 18.08 -20.18 34.81
CA PHE A 69 17.14 -19.09 34.63
C PHE A 69 17.18 -18.59 33.18
N LYS A 70 16.01 -18.55 32.52
CA LYS A 70 15.86 -18.03 31.16
C LYS A 70 14.82 -16.93 31.20
N GLU A 71 15.30 -15.69 31.16
CA GLU A 71 14.44 -14.49 31.23
C GLU A 71 13.38 -14.46 30.10
N TYR A 72 13.78 -14.91 28.89
CA TYR A 72 12.89 -15.01 27.75
C TYR A 72 12.75 -16.44 27.27
N SER A 73 11.54 -17.00 27.32
CA SER A 73 11.26 -18.37 26.88
C SER A 73 10.19 -18.41 25.81
N TRP A 74 10.41 -19.24 24.79
CA TRP A 74 9.41 -19.53 23.76
C TRP A 74 8.34 -20.52 24.22
N ASN A 75 8.54 -21.17 25.35
CA ASN A 75 7.64 -22.19 25.88
C ASN A 75 6.70 -21.60 26.95
N GLY A 76 5.39 -21.81 26.78
CA GLY A 76 4.38 -21.41 27.78
C GLY A 76 4.08 -19.91 27.86
N GLY A 77 4.68 -19.08 26.99
CA GLY A 77 4.49 -17.64 26.98
C GLY A 77 3.36 -17.14 26.09
N LEU A 78 3.41 -15.83 25.82
CA LEU A 78 2.48 -15.11 24.96
C LEU A 78 2.41 -15.74 23.56
N ARG A 79 1.20 -15.76 23.00
CA ARG A 79 0.96 -16.14 21.61
C ARG A 79 0.12 -15.07 20.91
N LEU A 80 0.59 -14.63 19.75
CA LEU A 80 -0.10 -13.66 18.89
C LEU A 80 -0.52 -14.34 17.59
N ASN A 81 -1.65 -13.90 17.05
CA ASN A 81 -2.10 -14.36 15.74
C ASN A 81 -1.31 -13.66 14.62
N VAL A 82 -0.94 -14.42 13.60
CA VAL A 82 -0.36 -13.98 12.34
C VAL A 82 -1.24 -14.53 11.21
N PRO A 83 -1.74 -13.70 10.30
CA PRO A 83 -1.63 -12.24 10.29
C PRO A 83 -2.39 -11.56 11.43
N GLY A 84 -1.91 -10.38 11.82
CA GLY A 84 -2.55 -9.54 12.82
C GLY A 84 -1.58 -8.54 13.45
N ASP A 85 -2.13 -7.42 13.90
CA ASP A 85 -1.39 -6.46 14.70
C ASP A 85 -1.47 -6.86 16.18
N TRP A 86 -0.43 -6.53 16.95
CA TRP A 86 -0.46 -6.82 18.39
C TRP A 86 -1.33 -5.85 19.20
N ASN A 87 -1.57 -4.63 18.66
CA ASN A 87 -2.26 -3.56 19.36
C ASN A 87 -3.75 -3.88 19.59
N SER A 88 -4.37 -4.68 18.70
CA SER A 88 -5.76 -5.10 18.82
C SER A 88 -5.95 -6.45 19.53
N GLN A 89 -4.88 -7.22 19.75
CA GLN A 89 -4.99 -8.57 20.30
C GLN A 89 -4.95 -8.63 21.81
N MET A 90 -4.38 -7.61 22.49
CA MET A 90 -4.30 -7.52 23.93
C MET A 90 -4.46 -6.08 24.40
N PRO A 91 -5.25 -5.82 25.45
CA PRO A 91 -5.41 -4.46 26.00
C PRO A 91 -4.09 -3.79 26.41
N GLU A 92 -3.15 -4.57 26.98
CA GLU A 92 -1.84 -4.10 27.43
C GLU A 92 -0.94 -3.63 26.27
N LEU A 93 -1.18 -4.14 25.08
CA LEU A 93 -0.43 -3.79 23.87
C LEU A 93 -1.11 -2.69 23.03
N ASN A 94 -2.29 -2.22 23.44
CA ASN A 94 -3.06 -1.25 22.64
C ASN A 94 -2.26 -0.02 22.22
N TYR A 95 -1.43 0.52 23.10
CA TYR A 95 -0.55 1.68 22.85
C TYR A 95 0.91 1.31 22.73
N TYR A 96 1.25 0.02 22.72
CA TYR A 96 2.64 -0.40 22.69
C TYR A 96 3.28 -0.11 21.33
N GLU A 97 4.32 0.71 21.34
CA GLU A 97 5.27 0.92 20.27
C GLU A 97 6.66 0.48 20.75
N GLY A 98 7.29 -0.44 20.06
CA GLY A 98 8.57 -1.04 20.45
C GLY A 98 8.82 -2.37 19.76
N THR A 99 9.60 -3.22 20.40
CA THR A 99 10.05 -4.50 19.82
C THR A 99 9.26 -5.68 20.38
N ILE A 100 8.75 -6.52 19.49
CA ILE A 100 8.21 -7.85 19.80
C ILE A 100 8.89 -8.88 18.88
N TRP A 101 9.34 -9.96 19.48
CA TRP A 101 9.89 -11.12 18.80
C TRP A 101 8.80 -12.16 18.59
N TYR A 102 8.72 -12.69 17.38
CA TYR A 102 7.80 -13.76 16.98
C TYR A 102 8.58 -15.04 16.66
N ALA A 103 8.02 -16.20 16.98
CA ALA A 103 8.64 -17.48 16.60
C ALA A 103 7.62 -18.49 16.09
N LYS A 104 8.01 -19.24 15.05
CA LYS A 104 7.24 -20.31 14.43
C LYS A 104 8.14 -21.49 14.10
N ARG A 105 7.68 -22.70 14.45
CA ARG A 105 8.29 -23.93 13.96
C ARG A 105 7.47 -24.43 12.77
N PHE A 106 8.17 -24.94 11.77
CA PHE A 106 7.56 -25.54 10.59
C PHE A 106 8.42 -26.66 10.03
N ASN A 107 7.80 -27.63 9.38
CA ASN A 107 8.47 -28.76 8.79
C ASN A 107 8.63 -28.59 7.29
N VAL A 108 9.78 -29.02 6.78
CA VAL A 108 10.10 -29.01 5.34
C VAL A 108 10.68 -30.35 4.94
N ILE A 109 10.21 -30.86 3.79
CA ILE A 109 10.86 -31.95 3.07
C ILE A 109 11.71 -31.29 1.98
N LYS A 110 13.04 -31.38 2.13
CA LYS A 110 13.97 -30.82 1.15
C LYS A 110 13.88 -31.58 -0.16
N ASN A 111 13.80 -30.83 -1.24
CA ASN A 111 13.92 -31.37 -2.60
C ASN A 111 15.02 -30.58 -3.33
N PRO A 112 16.13 -31.22 -3.78
CA PRO A 112 17.24 -30.53 -4.42
C PRO A 112 16.88 -29.89 -5.77
N GLU A 113 15.75 -30.30 -6.38
CA GLU A 113 15.24 -29.73 -7.63
C GLU A 113 14.29 -28.53 -7.40
N ARG A 114 14.12 -28.11 -6.16
CA ARG A 114 13.22 -27.01 -5.78
C ARG A 114 13.95 -25.92 -5.02
N ARG A 115 13.51 -24.66 -5.25
CA ARG A 115 13.89 -23.50 -4.44
C ARG A 115 12.78 -23.18 -3.45
N LEU A 116 13.16 -22.64 -2.31
CA LEU A 116 12.25 -22.31 -1.22
C LEU A 116 12.43 -20.87 -0.81
N PHE A 117 11.30 -20.18 -0.63
CA PHE A 117 11.26 -18.78 -0.23
C PHE A 117 10.31 -18.61 0.95
N ILE A 118 10.66 -17.75 1.89
CA ILE A 118 9.71 -17.21 2.86
C ILE A 118 9.25 -15.86 2.34
N TYR A 119 7.95 -15.71 2.18
CA TYR A 119 7.29 -14.47 1.79
C TYR A 119 6.52 -13.90 2.98
N PHE A 120 6.66 -12.60 3.19
CA PHE A 120 5.88 -11.81 4.15
C PHE A 120 5.05 -10.79 3.36
N GLY A 121 3.74 -10.79 3.57
CA GLY A 121 2.85 -9.81 2.94
C GLY A 121 3.02 -8.39 3.49
N ALA A 122 3.32 -8.25 4.77
CA ALA A 122 3.81 -7.03 5.42
C ALA A 122 4.22 -7.32 6.87
N VAL A 123 5.24 -6.59 7.35
CA VAL A 123 5.68 -6.55 8.76
C VAL A 123 5.89 -5.10 9.15
N ASN A 124 5.17 -4.58 10.12
CA ASN A 124 5.25 -3.17 10.50
C ASN A 124 6.08 -2.97 11.77
N TYR A 125 7.20 -2.29 11.73
CA TYR A 125 7.76 -1.44 10.66
C TYR A 125 9.12 -1.95 10.17
N LEU A 126 10.10 -2.10 11.09
CA LEU A 126 11.43 -2.67 10.84
C LEU A 126 11.45 -4.11 11.34
N CYS A 127 12.00 -5.03 10.56
CA CYS A 127 12.15 -6.40 11.02
C CYS A 127 13.49 -7.02 10.67
N SER A 128 13.92 -7.95 11.54
CA SER A 128 15.06 -8.85 11.32
C SER A 128 14.57 -10.29 11.36
N ILE A 129 14.93 -11.06 10.35
CA ILE A 129 14.47 -12.44 10.16
C ILE A 129 15.61 -13.41 10.43
N TYR A 130 15.35 -14.40 11.29
CA TYR A 130 16.30 -15.44 11.67
C TYR A 130 15.73 -16.83 11.36
N LEU A 131 16.54 -17.67 10.74
CA LEU A 131 16.20 -19.06 10.48
C LEU A 131 17.25 -19.98 11.11
N ASN A 132 16.80 -20.89 11.98
CA ASN A 132 17.68 -21.84 12.69
C ASN A 132 18.84 -21.15 13.43
N GLY A 133 18.58 -19.97 14.01
CA GLY A 133 19.54 -19.20 14.79
C GLY A 133 20.50 -18.33 13.98
N LYS A 134 20.32 -18.21 12.67
CA LYS A 134 21.11 -17.33 11.79
C LYS A 134 20.23 -16.26 11.18
N GLN A 135 20.68 -15.01 11.17
CA GLN A 135 20.00 -13.94 10.46
C GLN A 135 20.04 -14.21 8.94
N ILE A 136 18.90 -14.09 8.29
CA ILE A 136 18.75 -14.35 6.85
C ILE A 136 18.34 -13.12 6.06
N GLY A 137 17.86 -12.07 6.73
CA GLY A 137 17.50 -10.81 6.08
C GLY A 137 16.90 -9.80 7.06
N THR A 138 16.66 -8.59 6.53
CA THR A 138 15.99 -7.48 7.18
C THR A 138 15.05 -6.83 6.18
N HIS A 139 14.01 -6.13 6.67
CA HIS A 139 13.15 -5.31 5.83
C HIS A 139 12.67 -4.09 6.61
N GLU A 140 12.57 -2.94 5.94
CA GLU A 140 12.04 -1.70 6.48
C GLU A 140 10.86 -1.22 5.61
N GLY A 141 9.70 -1.02 6.24
CA GLY A 141 8.47 -0.61 5.58
C GLY A 141 7.29 -1.48 6.01
N GLY A 142 6.24 -0.84 6.57
CA GLY A 142 5.16 -1.55 7.25
C GLY A 142 4.05 -2.07 6.34
N PHE A 143 4.07 -1.79 5.03
CA PHE A 143 2.90 -1.93 4.16
C PHE A 143 3.19 -2.64 2.83
N THR A 144 4.42 -3.00 2.58
CA THR A 144 4.86 -3.65 1.35
C THR A 144 5.35 -5.07 1.62
N PRO A 145 5.20 -5.98 0.64
CA PRO A 145 5.66 -7.35 0.78
C PRO A 145 7.15 -7.49 0.49
N PHE A 146 7.75 -8.52 1.06
CA PHE A 146 9.11 -8.93 0.74
C PHE A 146 9.28 -10.45 0.82
N GLN A 147 10.35 -10.96 0.25
CA GLN A 147 10.67 -12.37 0.27
C GLN A 147 12.17 -12.63 0.48
N LEU A 148 12.48 -13.79 1.03
CA LEU A 148 13.84 -14.25 1.26
C LEU A 148 14.01 -15.67 0.76
N GLU A 149 14.99 -15.93 -0.05
CA GLU A 149 15.35 -17.30 -0.43
C GLU A 149 16.02 -18.03 0.72
N ILE A 150 15.53 -19.22 1.01
CA ILE A 150 15.99 -20.04 2.12
C ILE A 150 16.46 -21.44 1.69
N THR A 151 16.57 -21.71 0.40
CA THR A 151 16.89 -23.02 -0.18
C THR A 151 18.05 -23.71 0.53
N ASP A 152 19.18 -22.98 0.70
CA ASP A 152 20.40 -23.51 1.33
C ASP A 152 20.44 -23.31 2.86
N LYS A 153 19.45 -22.60 3.42
CA LYS A 153 19.43 -22.22 4.85
C LYS A 153 18.53 -23.13 5.69
N ILE A 154 17.63 -23.89 5.05
CA ILE A 154 16.71 -24.81 5.74
C ILE A 154 17.36 -26.15 6.05
N LYS A 155 16.80 -26.83 7.08
CA LYS A 155 17.12 -28.21 7.44
C LYS A 155 16.00 -29.14 6.96
N GLN A 156 16.33 -30.41 6.71
CA GLN A 156 15.33 -31.45 6.56
C GLN A 156 14.53 -31.59 7.86
N GLY A 157 13.20 -31.64 7.79
CA GLY A 157 12.34 -31.72 8.95
C GLY A 157 12.10 -30.37 9.60
N ASN A 158 12.24 -30.29 10.92
CA ASN A 158 11.84 -29.14 11.73
C ASN A 158 12.81 -27.94 11.59
N ASN A 159 12.24 -26.79 11.27
CA ASN A 159 12.93 -25.49 11.18
C ASN A 159 12.32 -24.50 12.16
N PHE A 160 13.16 -23.60 12.66
CA PHE A 160 12.80 -22.56 13.61
C PHE A 160 12.99 -21.18 13.00
N LEU A 161 11.88 -20.50 12.73
CA LEU A 161 11.83 -19.15 12.20
C LEU A 161 11.56 -18.17 13.34
N VAL A 162 12.38 -17.13 13.44
CA VAL A 162 12.20 -16.03 14.39
C VAL A 162 12.19 -14.71 13.63
N VAL A 163 11.27 -13.84 13.98
CA VAL A 163 11.12 -12.49 13.41
C VAL A 163 11.12 -11.49 14.56
N GLU A 164 12.12 -10.64 14.58
CA GLU A 164 12.12 -9.44 15.42
C GLU A 164 11.37 -8.34 14.67
N VAL A 165 10.41 -7.69 15.32
CA VAL A 165 9.60 -6.62 14.75
C VAL A 165 9.65 -5.42 15.67
N ASP A 166 10.00 -4.25 15.12
CA ASP A 166 10.06 -2.98 15.83
C ASP A 166 9.19 -1.94 15.10
N ASN A 167 8.08 -1.51 15.73
CA ASN A 167 7.21 -0.48 15.17
C ASN A 167 7.47 0.92 15.75
N SER A 168 8.58 1.14 16.43
CA SER A 168 8.94 2.46 16.92
C SER A 168 8.98 3.48 15.79
N ARG A 169 8.39 4.65 16.01
CA ARG A 169 8.36 5.73 15.01
C ARG A 169 9.76 6.29 14.78
N ARG A 170 10.09 6.57 13.55
CA ARG A 170 11.44 6.99 13.13
C ARG A 170 11.37 8.31 12.39
N LYS A 171 12.33 9.20 12.69
CA LYS A 171 12.44 10.50 12.01
C LYS A 171 12.75 10.34 10.50
N ASP A 172 13.54 9.33 10.16
CA ASP A 172 13.92 8.94 8.80
C ASP A 172 12.99 7.87 8.19
N GLY A 173 11.86 7.57 8.85
CA GLY A 173 10.88 6.58 8.42
C GLY A 173 9.89 7.10 7.36
N ILE A 174 9.22 6.16 6.69
CA ILE A 174 8.11 6.40 5.78
C ILE A 174 6.95 5.48 6.21
N PRO A 175 5.91 6.03 6.91
CA PRO A 175 5.74 7.44 7.31
C PRO A 175 6.74 7.85 8.39
N ALA A 176 6.91 9.17 8.61
CA ALA A 176 7.80 9.71 9.62
C ALA A 176 7.19 9.66 11.03
N LEU A 177 7.58 10.59 11.95
CA LEU A 177 7.17 10.53 13.36
C LEU A 177 5.68 10.76 13.61
N LYS A 178 5.02 11.61 12.80
CA LYS A 178 3.61 12.00 13.00
C LYS A 178 2.78 11.62 11.78
N TYR A 179 1.68 10.90 12.02
CA TYR A 179 0.69 10.54 11.00
C TYR A 179 -0.66 10.23 11.67
N ASP A 180 -1.77 10.53 11.00
CA ASP A 180 -3.12 10.52 11.56
C ASP A 180 -3.82 9.14 11.43
N TRP A 181 -3.09 8.04 11.70
CA TRP A 181 -3.65 6.68 11.83
C TRP A 181 -2.90 5.86 12.87
N TRP A 182 -3.52 4.75 13.32
CA TRP A 182 -2.92 3.91 14.36
C TRP A 182 -1.68 3.19 13.87
N ASN A 183 -0.63 3.19 14.69
CA ASN A 183 0.62 2.50 14.38
C ASN A 183 0.55 1.02 14.74
N TYR A 184 -0.25 0.28 13.99
CA TYR A 184 -0.42 -1.16 14.19
C TYR A 184 0.87 -1.92 13.95
N GLY A 185 1.51 -2.45 15.01
CA GLY A 185 2.75 -3.22 14.92
C GLY A 185 2.51 -4.71 14.77
N GLY A 186 3.45 -5.41 14.14
CA GLY A 186 3.43 -6.86 14.03
C GLY A 186 3.57 -7.40 12.60
N ILE A 187 3.34 -8.69 12.47
CA ILE A 187 3.25 -9.39 11.17
C ILE A 187 1.80 -9.30 10.72
N THR A 188 1.48 -8.23 9.99
CA THR A 188 0.11 -7.80 9.74
C THR A 188 -0.57 -8.48 8.56
N ARG A 189 0.20 -9.19 7.72
CA ARG A 189 -0.30 -9.93 6.56
C ARG A 189 0.28 -11.34 6.51
N ASP A 190 -0.17 -12.14 5.54
CA ASP A 190 0.20 -13.55 5.41
C ASP A 190 1.71 -13.78 5.40
N VAL A 191 2.12 -14.88 6.02
CA VAL A 191 3.46 -15.47 5.90
C VAL A 191 3.34 -16.79 5.16
N MET A 192 4.14 -16.95 4.09
CA MET A 192 4.06 -18.12 3.21
C MET A 192 5.44 -18.73 2.99
N LEU A 193 5.48 -20.05 3.00
CA LEU A 193 6.59 -20.80 2.42
C LEU A 193 6.22 -21.12 0.97
N ILE A 194 6.99 -20.61 0.01
CA ILE A 194 6.76 -20.78 -1.42
C ILE A 194 7.79 -21.74 -1.98
N THR A 195 7.32 -22.72 -2.76
CA THR A 195 8.17 -23.70 -3.44
C THR A 195 8.13 -23.48 -4.95
N THR A 196 9.28 -23.34 -5.59
CA THR A 196 9.43 -23.15 -7.04
C THR A 196 10.35 -24.20 -7.65
N PRO A 197 10.32 -24.43 -8.97
CA PRO A 197 11.44 -25.08 -9.67
C PRO A 197 12.74 -24.28 -9.53
N LYS A 198 13.87 -24.84 -9.95
CA LYS A 198 15.15 -24.12 -10.01
C LYS A 198 15.04 -22.88 -10.89
N THR A 199 14.61 -23.05 -12.12
CA THR A 199 14.26 -21.96 -13.02
C THR A 199 12.73 -21.83 -13.04
N PHE A 200 12.23 -20.66 -12.72
CA PHE A 200 10.79 -20.36 -12.69
C PHE A 200 10.50 -18.99 -13.29
N ILE A 201 9.25 -18.73 -13.63
CA ILE A 201 8.77 -17.42 -14.08
C ILE A 201 8.71 -16.50 -12.86
N GLU A 202 9.72 -15.66 -12.68
CA GLU A 202 9.88 -14.82 -11.50
C GLU A 202 8.93 -13.61 -11.55
N ASN A 203 8.90 -12.96 -12.71
CA ASN A 203 8.10 -11.75 -12.86
C ASN A 203 7.48 -11.66 -14.26
N TYR A 204 6.34 -11.02 -14.34
CA TYR A 204 5.69 -10.70 -15.60
C TYR A 204 4.81 -9.46 -15.48
N PHE A 205 4.56 -8.81 -16.62
CA PHE A 205 3.65 -7.70 -16.73
C PHE A 205 2.86 -7.82 -18.03
N ILE A 206 1.56 -8.11 -17.93
CA ILE A 206 0.68 -8.33 -19.08
C ILE A 206 -0.39 -7.23 -19.05
N ARG A 207 -0.44 -6.43 -20.11
CA ARG A 207 -1.28 -5.23 -20.16
C ARG A 207 -1.77 -4.93 -21.56
N LEU A 208 -2.86 -4.19 -21.63
CA LEU A 208 -3.32 -3.59 -22.88
C LEU A 208 -2.45 -2.38 -23.21
N ASP A 209 -2.19 -2.16 -24.50
CA ASP A 209 -1.53 -0.94 -24.96
C ASP A 209 -2.37 0.30 -24.62
N LYS A 210 -1.71 1.40 -24.25
CA LYS A 210 -2.39 2.64 -23.83
C LYS A 210 -3.16 3.31 -24.96
N LYS A 211 -2.68 3.16 -26.23
CA LYS A 211 -3.22 3.83 -27.40
C LYS A 211 -3.95 2.88 -28.35
N ASN A 212 -3.57 1.60 -28.34
CA ASN A 212 -4.16 0.60 -29.24
C ASN A 212 -4.90 -0.48 -28.42
N PRO A 213 -6.24 -0.41 -28.33
CA PRO A 213 -7.04 -1.34 -27.53
C PRO A 213 -7.07 -2.78 -28.09
N CYS A 214 -6.44 -3.03 -29.23
CA CYS A 214 -6.29 -4.36 -29.83
C CYS A 214 -4.90 -4.96 -29.59
N LEU A 215 -4.01 -4.31 -28.83
CA LEU A 215 -2.64 -4.76 -28.65
C LEU A 215 -2.38 -5.11 -27.19
N ILE A 216 -2.02 -6.37 -26.92
CA ILE A 216 -1.62 -6.85 -25.58
C ILE A 216 -0.09 -6.98 -25.56
N HIS A 217 0.54 -6.35 -24.58
CA HIS A 217 1.96 -6.51 -24.29
C HIS A 217 2.17 -7.49 -23.15
N ALA A 218 3.16 -8.36 -23.29
CA ALA A 218 3.64 -9.22 -22.20
C ALA A 218 5.15 -9.09 -22.10
N ASP A 219 5.61 -8.61 -20.93
CA ASP A 219 7.01 -8.62 -20.51
C ASP A 219 7.16 -9.71 -19.46
N ILE A 220 8.08 -10.68 -19.64
CA ILE A 220 8.23 -11.84 -18.78
C ILE A 220 9.72 -11.98 -18.41
N LYS A 221 9.99 -12.38 -17.17
CA LYS A 221 11.35 -12.59 -16.66
C LYS A 221 11.44 -13.91 -15.93
N LEU A 222 12.44 -14.72 -16.27
CA LEU A 222 12.80 -15.91 -15.53
C LEU A 222 13.73 -15.56 -14.35
N SER A 223 13.73 -16.41 -13.32
CA SER A 223 14.59 -16.28 -12.13
C SER A 223 16.07 -16.47 -12.41
N GLU A 224 16.42 -17.01 -13.55
CA GLU A 224 17.80 -17.23 -14.00
C GLU A 224 18.05 -16.57 -15.36
N HIS A 225 19.31 -16.22 -15.61
CA HIS A 225 19.77 -15.70 -16.89
C HIS A 225 19.94 -16.87 -17.88
N LYS A 226 18.83 -17.35 -18.44
CA LYS A 226 18.80 -18.44 -19.42
C LYS A 226 18.28 -17.93 -20.76
N ALA A 227 19.15 -17.96 -21.78
CA ALA A 227 18.77 -17.70 -23.15
C ALA A 227 18.07 -18.92 -23.79
N ASN A 228 17.25 -18.65 -24.81
CA ASN A 228 16.60 -19.66 -25.62
C ASN A 228 15.60 -20.57 -24.89
N GLU A 229 15.16 -20.18 -23.68
CA GLU A 229 14.09 -20.88 -22.99
C GLU A 229 12.73 -20.52 -23.62
N ARG A 230 11.88 -21.54 -23.77
CA ARG A 230 10.54 -21.36 -24.35
C ARG A 230 9.55 -21.06 -23.26
N ILE A 231 8.85 -19.94 -23.40
CA ILE A 231 7.71 -19.55 -22.56
C ILE A 231 6.45 -19.61 -23.42
N HIS A 232 5.48 -20.38 -22.99
CA HIS A 232 4.19 -20.48 -23.66
C HIS A 232 3.16 -19.62 -22.92
N LEU A 233 2.56 -18.66 -23.64
CA LEU A 233 1.51 -17.77 -23.14
C LEU A 233 0.20 -18.14 -23.81
N THR A 234 -0.84 -18.38 -22.99
CA THR A 234 -2.19 -18.63 -23.47
C THR A 234 -3.21 -17.72 -22.79
N ILE A 235 -4.19 -17.26 -23.59
CA ILE A 235 -5.41 -16.58 -23.12
C ILE A 235 -6.58 -17.23 -23.87
N PRO A 236 -7.17 -18.32 -23.35
CA PRO A 236 -8.08 -19.18 -24.09
C PRO A 236 -9.29 -18.44 -24.68
N LYS A 237 -9.91 -17.54 -23.88
CA LYS A 237 -11.09 -16.77 -24.35
C LYS A 237 -10.78 -15.78 -25.45
N LEU A 238 -9.53 -15.39 -25.68
CA LEU A 238 -9.07 -14.58 -26.81
C LEU A 238 -8.48 -15.44 -27.93
N LYS A 239 -8.46 -16.76 -27.80
CA LYS A 239 -7.83 -17.71 -28.74
C LYS A 239 -6.34 -17.39 -28.97
N ILE A 240 -5.66 -16.85 -27.93
CA ILE A 240 -4.24 -16.54 -27.96
C ILE A 240 -3.47 -17.76 -27.45
N SER A 241 -2.48 -18.19 -28.25
CA SER A 241 -1.52 -19.23 -27.92
C SER A 241 -0.20 -18.86 -28.59
N GLN A 242 0.80 -18.42 -27.83
CA GLN A 242 2.06 -17.90 -28.33
C GLN A 242 3.24 -18.52 -27.60
N THR A 243 4.28 -18.86 -28.35
CA THR A 243 5.57 -19.26 -27.79
C THR A 243 6.57 -18.11 -27.97
N ILE A 244 7.22 -17.74 -26.87
CA ILE A 244 8.17 -16.64 -26.78
C ILE A 244 9.51 -17.23 -26.36
N ILE A 245 10.60 -16.71 -26.90
CA ILE A 245 11.96 -17.15 -26.59
C ILE A 245 12.63 -16.09 -25.73
N THR A 246 13.31 -16.53 -24.67
CA THR A 246 14.07 -15.63 -23.78
C THR A 246 15.38 -15.19 -24.41
N ASP A 247 15.78 -13.97 -24.08
CA ASP A 247 17.11 -13.42 -24.37
C ASP A 247 18.18 -13.93 -23.38
N THR A 248 19.41 -13.41 -23.52
CA THR A 248 20.58 -13.79 -22.71
C THR A 248 20.43 -13.51 -21.22
N VAL A 249 19.54 -12.61 -20.83
CA VAL A 249 19.26 -12.30 -19.42
C VAL A 249 18.02 -13.02 -18.90
N GLY A 250 17.42 -13.93 -19.68
CA GLY A 250 16.22 -14.67 -19.30
C GLY A 250 14.94 -13.82 -19.36
N ALA A 251 14.94 -12.76 -20.15
CA ALA A 251 13.77 -11.92 -20.39
C ALA A 251 13.14 -12.23 -21.73
N ALA A 252 11.82 -12.10 -21.81
CA ALA A 252 11.05 -12.29 -23.04
C ALA A 252 9.98 -11.20 -23.15
N LYS A 253 9.78 -10.66 -24.36
CA LYS A 253 8.77 -9.63 -24.64
C LYS A 253 8.01 -9.98 -25.91
N ILE A 254 6.71 -9.75 -25.88
CA ILE A 254 5.84 -9.92 -27.04
C ILE A 254 4.74 -8.88 -27.07
N SER A 255 4.33 -8.50 -28.28
CA SER A 255 3.13 -7.71 -28.54
C SER A 255 2.18 -8.56 -29.39
N ILE A 256 0.97 -8.76 -28.91
CA ILE A 256 -0.01 -9.68 -29.49
C ILE A 256 -1.23 -8.89 -29.94
N ASN A 257 -1.60 -9.01 -31.20
CA ASN A 257 -2.85 -8.43 -31.71
C ASN A 257 -4.02 -9.29 -31.21
N ALA A 258 -4.90 -8.70 -30.42
CA ALA A 258 -6.07 -9.32 -29.83
C ALA A 258 -7.32 -8.57 -30.24
N LYS A 259 -8.07 -9.13 -31.22
CA LYS A 259 -9.36 -8.57 -31.63
C LYS A 259 -10.42 -8.86 -30.56
N HIS A 260 -11.34 -7.91 -30.35
CA HIS A 260 -12.52 -8.07 -29.47
C HIS A 260 -12.20 -8.35 -28.00
N VAL A 261 -11.24 -7.59 -27.41
CA VAL A 261 -10.97 -7.64 -25.98
C VAL A 261 -12.14 -7.02 -25.22
N ASN A 262 -12.81 -7.81 -24.37
CA ASN A 262 -13.76 -7.30 -23.37
C ASN A 262 -12.98 -6.53 -22.31
N ARG A 263 -13.01 -5.19 -22.40
CA ARG A 263 -12.24 -4.34 -21.51
C ARG A 263 -12.90 -4.24 -20.14
N TRP A 264 -12.10 -4.36 -19.11
CA TRP A 264 -12.53 -4.23 -17.72
C TRP A 264 -12.99 -2.79 -17.43
N SER A 265 -14.11 -2.67 -16.71
CA SER A 265 -14.60 -1.39 -16.17
C SER A 265 -15.37 -1.63 -14.86
N PRO A 266 -15.69 -0.58 -14.08
CA PRO A 266 -16.53 -0.71 -12.88
C PRO A 266 -17.89 -1.35 -13.13
N THR A 267 -18.48 -1.17 -14.31
CA THR A 267 -19.77 -1.74 -14.69
C THR A 267 -19.65 -3.08 -15.40
N ALA A 268 -18.45 -3.45 -15.87
CA ALA A 268 -18.16 -4.71 -16.54
C ALA A 268 -16.78 -5.25 -16.12
N PRO A 269 -16.66 -5.82 -14.91
CA PRO A 269 -15.38 -6.24 -14.34
C PRO A 269 -14.90 -7.58 -14.91
N TYR A 270 -14.60 -7.60 -16.22
CA TYR A 270 -14.23 -8.80 -16.93
C TYR A 270 -12.76 -9.14 -16.77
N LEU A 271 -12.48 -10.38 -16.35
CA LEU A 271 -11.13 -10.92 -16.15
C LEU A 271 -10.90 -12.13 -17.07
N TYR A 272 -9.72 -12.20 -17.65
CA TYR A 272 -9.26 -13.31 -18.48
C TYR A 272 -8.34 -14.23 -17.67
N GLU A 273 -8.54 -15.54 -17.81
CA GLU A 273 -7.52 -16.50 -17.40
C GLU A 273 -6.33 -16.39 -18.35
N VAL A 274 -5.17 -16.08 -17.78
CA VAL A 274 -3.87 -16.03 -18.46
C VAL A 274 -2.99 -17.12 -17.88
N GLN A 275 -2.42 -17.95 -18.74
CA GLN A 275 -1.46 -18.96 -18.33
C GLN A 275 -0.11 -18.69 -18.99
N LEU A 276 0.93 -18.71 -18.18
CA LEU A 276 2.32 -18.73 -18.58
C LEU A 276 2.93 -20.07 -18.19
N SER A 277 3.61 -20.76 -19.11
CA SER A 277 4.27 -22.03 -18.81
C SER A 277 5.63 -22.14 -19.47
N THR A 278 6.53 -22.79 -18.77
CA THR A 278 7.83 -23.31 -19.28
C THR A 278 7.82 -24.82 -19.16
N VAL A 279 8.92 -25.49 -19.47
CA VAL A 279 9.07 -26.94 -19.24
C VAL A 279 8.89 -27.32 -17.74
N CYS A 280 9.28 -26.41 -16.82
CA CYS A 280 9.34 -26.72 -15.38
C CYS A 280 8.32 -25.95 -14.53
N ASP A 281 7.76 -24.84 -15.03
CA ASP A 281 6.91 -23.94 -14.25
C ASP A 281 5.62 -23.59 -14.99
N THR A 282 4.53 -23.43 -14.25
CA THR A 282 3.25 -22.98 -14.79
C THR A 282 2.57 -22.04 -13.80
N ILE A 283 2.19 -20.87 -14.30
CA ILE A 283 1.46 -19.85 -13.56
C ILE A 283 0.13 -19.58 -14.25
N LYS A 284 -0.94 -19.53 -13.45
CA LYS A 284 -2.26 -19.08 -13.87
C LYS A 284 -2.66 -17.84 -13.10
N GLU A 285 -3.24 -16.88 -13.78
CA GLU A 285 -3.73 -15.65 -13.18
C GLU A 285 -4.94 -15.10 -13.92
N LEU A 286 -5.82 -14.41 -13.17
CA LEU A 286 -6.90 -13.62 -13.74
C LEU A 286 -6.39 -12.20 -13.98
N ILE A 287 -6.46 -11.73 -15.22
CA ILE A 287 -6.00 -10.39 -15.62
C ILE A 287 -7.13 -9.68 -16.40
N GLY A 288 -7.45 -8.46 -15.96
CA GLY A 288 -8.34 -7.58 -16.71
C GLY A 288 -7.54 -6.65 -17.63
N PHE A 289 -8.09 -6.36 -18.78
CA PHE A 289 -7.51 -5.44 -19.75
C PHE A 289 -8.31 -4.16 -19.83
N ARG A 290 -7.66 -3.03 -19.66
CA ARG A 290 -8.26 -1.71 -19.80
C ARG A 290 -7.21 -0.69 -20.24
N ASN A 291 -7.63 0.43 -20.80
CA ASN A 291 -6.81 1.62 -20.95
C ASN A 291 -7.39 2.77 -20.12
N ILE A 292 -6.52 3.56 -19.51
CA ILE A 292 -6.88 4.77 -18.78
C ILE A 292 -5.89 5.88 -19.15
N TYR A 293 -6.41 7.06 -19.44
CA TYR A 293 -5.59 8.21 -19.83
C TYR A 293 -6.32 9.52 -19.55
N THR A 294 -5.60 10.62 -19.62
CA THR A 294 -6.17 11.97 -19.54
C THR A 294 -6.17 12.62 -20.93
N HIS A 295 -7.22 13.36 -21.26
CA HIS A 295 -7.26 14.23 -22.42
C HIS A 295 -7.88 15.56 -22.03
N GLY A 296 -7.07 16.64 -22.09
CA GLY A 296 -7.45 17.92 -21.53
C GLY A 296 -7.80 17.78 -20.04
N LYS A 297 -8.95 18.29 -19.66
CA LYS A 297 -9.45 18.32 -18.27
C LYS A 297 -10.26 17.07 -17.87
N GLN A 298 -10.22 16.00 -18.67
CA GLN A 298 -11.03 14.80 -18.44
C GLN A 298 -10.18 13.54 -18.30
N ILE A 299 -10.70 12.59 -17.53
CA ILE A 299 -10.17 11.23 -17.39
C ILE A 299 -10.99 10.31 -18.28
N TYR A 300 -10.32 9.45 -19.05
CA TYR A 300 -10.95 8.48 -19.93
C TYR A 300 -10.62 7.06 -19.49
N LEU A 301 -11.63 6.24 -19.36
CA LEU A 301 -11.52 4.79 -19.18
C LEU A 301 -12.13 4.09 -20.39
N ASN A 302 -11.32 3.28 -21.08
CA ASN A 302 -11.77 2.57 -22.28
C ASN A 302 -12.40 3.50 -23.33
N ASP A 303 -11.76 4.64 -23.56
CA ASP A 303 -12.12 5.68 -24.51
C ASP A 303 -13.42 6.45 -24.19
N ASN A 304 -14.02 6.21 -23.02
CA ASN A 304 -15.17 6.94 -22.52
C ASN A 304 -14.75 7.86 -21.36
N PRO A 305 -15.26 9.09 -21.31
CA PRO A 305 -15.01 9.96 -20.18
C PRO A 305 -15.65 9.36 -18.92
N ILE A 306 -14.92 9.43 -17.81
CA ILE A 306 -15.39 8.91 -16.52
C ILE A 306 -15.25 9.98 -15.42
N PHE A 307 -16.31 10.12 -14.63
CA PHE A 307 -16.25 10.90 -13.39
C PHE A 307 -15.86 9.98 -12.23
N ILE A 308 -14.86 10.38 -11.45
CA ILE A 308 -14.39 9.62 -10.28
C ILE A 308 -15.37 9.84 -9.13
N LYS A 309 -16.15 8.82 -8.82
CA LYS A 309 -16.99 8.70 -7.63
C LYS A 309 -16.15 7.98 -6.57
N GLY A 310 -15.26 8.74 -5.90
CA GLY A 310 -14.24 8.19 -5.02
C GLY A 310 -14.69 8.09 -3.58
N ILE A 311 -13.99 7.27 -2.80
CA ILE A 311 -14.02 7.23 -1.34
C ILE A 311 -12.69 6.73 -0.83
N SER A 312 -12.25 7.19 0.34
CA SER A 312 -11.04 6.68 0.98
C SER A 312 -11.39 5.77 2.15
N PHE A 313 -10.53 4.79 2.47
CA PHE A 313 -10.56 4.08 3.74
C PHE A 313 -9.17 3.61 4.18
N HIS A 314 -8.99 3.48 5.50
CA HIS A 314 -7.83 2.80 6.07
C HIS A 314 -8.02 1.28 6.05
N GLU A 315 -6.93 0.52 5.98
CA GLU A 315 -6.93 -0.95 6.11
C GLU A 315 -7.25 -1.38 7.55
N GLU A 316 -8.46 -1.08 7.98
CA GLU A 316 -8.90 -1.27 9.37
C GLU A 316 -10.33 -1.79 9.42
N ILE A 317 -10.61 -2.74 10.32
CA ILE A 317 -11.95 -3.15 10.70
C ILE A 317 -12.28 -2.49 12.03
N ALA A 318 -13.07 -1.42 11.99
CA ALA A 318 -13.37 -0.57 13.13
C ALA A 318 -13.95 -1.36 14.33
N GLN A 319 -14.87 -2.29 14.07
CA GLN A 319 -15.50 -3.13 15.10
C GLN A 319 -14.49 -4.04 15.81
N ARG A 320 -13.41 -4.46 15.13
CA ARG A 320 -12.32 -5.26 15.70
C ARG A 320 -11.20 -4.40 16.26
N LYS A 321 -11.19 -3.10 15.96
CA LYS A 321 -10.15 -2.11 16.32
C LYS A 321 -8.74 -2.55 15.87
N GLY A 322 -8.63 -3.14 14.69
CA GLY A 322 -7.38 -3.69 14.17
C GLY A 322 -7.34 -3.79 12.66
N ARG A 323 -6.20 -4.22 12.13
CA ARG A 323 -5.96 -4.35 10.68
C ARG A 323 -6.94 -5.29 10.00
N ALA A 324 -7.34 -4.93 8.79
CA ALA A 324 -7.97 -5.85 7.84
C ALA A 324 -6.91 -6.80 7.27
N TYR A 325 -7.11 -8.11 7.37
CA TYR A 325 -6.11 -9.11 6.97
C TYR A 325 -6.66 -10.32 6.23
N SER A 326 -7.94 -10.37 5.96
CA SER A 326 -8.61 -11.52 5.32
C SER A 326 -9.38 -11.12 4.05
N GLU A 327 -9.74 -12.12 3.25
CA GLU A 327 -10.62 -11.92 2.09
C GLU A 327 -12.01 -11.43 2.52
N GLN A 328 -12.52 -11.91 3.67
CA GLN A 328 -13.79 -11.45 4.25
C GLN A 328 -13.73 -9.96 4.63
N ASP A 329 -12.62 -9.51 5.22
CA ASP A 329 -12.42 -8.09 5.53
C ASP A 329 -12.43 -7.25 4.25
N ALA A 330 -11.75 -7.72 3.20
CA ALA A 330 -11.72 -7.04 1.90
C ALA A 330 -13.13 -6.92 1.29
N VAL A 331 -13.92 -7.98 1.33
CA VAL A 331 -15.32 -7.97 0.89
C VAL A 331 -16.14 -6.97 1.70
N ALA A 332 -15.99 -6.93 3.03
CA ALA A 332 -16.76 -6.03 3.90
C ALA A 332 -16.46 -4.55 3.57
N LEU A 333 -15.18 -4.18 3.47
CA LEU A 333 -14.76 -2.81 3.17
C LEU A 333 -15.21 -2.35 1.78
N LEU A 334 -14.99 -3.18 0.77
CA LEU A 334 -15.33 -2.85 -0.61
C LEU A 334 -16.83 -2.89 -0.90
N SER A 335 -17.59 -3.76 -0.22
CA SER A 335 -19.04 -3.81 -0.36
C SER A 335 -19.71 -2.53 0.11
N GLU A 336 -19.22 -1.93 1.22
CA GLU A 336 -19.75 -0.66 1.71
C GLU A 336 -19.40 0.51 0.78
N ALA A 337 -18.18 0.52 0.20
CA ALA A 337 -17.80 1.49 -0.83
C ALA A 337 -18.71 1.37 -2.07
N LYS A 338 -19.00 0.14 -2.50
CA LYS A 338 -19.89 -0.11 -3.63
C LYS A 338 -21.34 0.27 -3.32
N ALA A 339 -21.82 -0.01 -2.11
CA ALA A 339 -23.16 0.40 -1.65
C ALA A 339 -23.32 1.92 -1.63
N LEU A 340 -22.25 2.66 -1.30
CA LEU A 340 -22.21 4.13 -1.38
C LEU A 340 -22.37 4.62 -2.84
N GLY A 341 -22.15 3.80 -3.84
CA GLY A 341 -22.11 4.17 -5.26
C GLY A 341 -20.73 4.56 -5.78
N ALA A 342 -19.68 4.31 -5.00
CA ALA A 342 -18.32 4.61 -5.42
C ALA A 342 -17.85 3.71 -6.57
N ASN A 343 -17.10 4.28 -7.52
CA ASN A 343 -16.42 3.55 -8.59
C ASN A 343 -14.89 3.50 -8.40
N LEU A 344 -14.37 4.26 -7.41
CA LEU A 344 -12.96 4.28 -7.03
C LEU A 344 -12.82 4.28 -5.50
N VAL A 345 -11.83 3.53 -5.01
CA VAL A 345 -11.38 3.61 -3.63
C VAL A 345 -9.93 4.07 -3.59
N ARG A 346 -9.65 5.13 -2.81
CA ARG A 346 -8.27 5.49 -2.46
C ARG A 346 -7.84 4.69 -1.24
N LEU A 347 -6.84 3.86 -1.41
CA LEU A 347 -6.23 3.06 -0.36
C LEU A 347 -5.26 3.93 0.45
N ALA A 348 -5.84 4.74 1.32
CA ALA A 348 -5.10 5.75 2.07
C ALA A 348 -4.45 5.16 3.32
N HIS A 349 -3.25 5.59 3.65
CA HIS A 349 -2.28 6.36 2.83
C HIS A 349 -1.09 5.47 2.50
N TYR A 350 -1.33 4.18 2.29
CA TYR A 350 -0.31 3.15 2.13
C TYR A 350 -0.85 1.97 1.31
N PRO A 351 0.03 1.16 0.69
CA PRO A 351 -0.39 -0.05 -0.01
C PRO A 351 -1.15 -0.97 0.95
N GLN A 352 -2.37 -1.33 0.60
CA GLN A 352 -3.20 -2.19 1.44
C GLN A 352 -3.03 -3.68 1.08
N ASN A 353 -3.71 -4.57 1.80
CA ASN A 353 -3.62 -6.01 1.65
C ASN A 353 -3.97 -6.44 0.22
N GLU A 354 -3.24 -7.40 -0.32
CA GLU A 354 -3.47 -7.93 -1.68
C GLU A 354 -4.88 -8.50 -1.87
N TYR A 355 -5.54 -8.98 -0.80
CA TYR A 355 -6.95 -9.39 -0.86
C TYR A 355 -7.87 -8.23 -1.27
N ILE A 356 -7.61 -7.01 -0.77
CA ILE A 356 -8.40 -5.82 -1.14
C ILE A 356 -8.19 -5.51 -2.63
N VAL A 357 -6.96 -5.54 -3.10
CA VAL A 357 -6.63 -5.20 -4.50
C VAL A 357 -7.24 -6.23 -5.47
N ARG A 358 -7.13 -7.52 -5.15
CA ARG A 358 -7.72 -8.61 -5.95
C ARG A 358 -9.24 -8.63 -5.91
N MET A 359 -9.83 -8.28 -4.77
CA MET A 359 -11.28 -8.22 -4.64
C MET A 359 -11.84 -7.00 -5.39
N ALA A 360 -11.17 -5.86 -5.36
CA ALA A 360 -11.58 -4.65 -6.07
C ALA A 360 -11.69 -4.90 -7.59
N GLU A 361 -10.75 -5.63 -8.21
CA GLU A 361 -10.85 -5.96 -9.64
C GLU A 361 -12.01 -6.89 -9.96
N ARG A 362 -12.37 -7.81 -9.04
CA ARG A 362 -13.53 -8.70 -9.22
C ARG A 362 -14.86 -7.97 -9.01
N MET A 363 -14.89 -7.02 -8.09
CA MET A 363 -16.09 -6.25 -7.76
C MET A 363 -16.33 -5.04 -8.68
N GLY A 364 -15.38 -4.70 -9.54
CA GLY A 364 -15.49 -3.53 -10.42
C GLY A 364 -15.30 -2.22 -9.64
N ILE A 365 -14.23 -2.10 -8.89
CA ILE A 365 -13.86 -0.88 -8.16
C ILE A 365 -12.44 -0.49 -8.58
N MET A 366 -12.27 0.72 -9.11
CA MET A 366 -10.94 1.28 -9.39
C MET A 366 -10.21 1.57 -8.08
N LEU A 367 -8.88 1.54 -8.12
CA LEU A 367 -8.04 1.83 -6.96
C LEU A 367 -7.06 2.96 -7.24
N TRP A 368 -6.83 3.76 -6.22
CA TRP A 368 -5.69 4.66 -6.09
C TRP A 368 -4.80 4.12 -4.97
N GLU A 369 -3.58 3.73 -5.31
CA GLU A 369 -2.57 3.25 -4.37
C GLU A 369 -1.44 4.26 -4.21
N GLU A 370 -0.90 4.36 -3.00
CA GLU A 370 0.20 5.26 -2.65
C GLU A 370 1.08 4.64 -1.57
N ILE A 371 2.35 5.04 -1.50
CA ILE A 371 3.21 4.76 -0.36
C ILE A 371 3.02 5.86 0.69
N PRO A 372 3.30 5.60 2.00
CA PRO A 372 2.93 6.53 3.07
C PRO A 372 3.83 7.77 3.17
N LEU A 373 4.01 8.47 2.05
CA LEU A 373 4.64 9.78 1.97
C LEU A 373 3.63 10.86 2.37
N TRP A 374 3.48 11.04 3.67
CA TRP A 374 2.47 11.89 4.27
C TRP A 374 3.13 13.07 5.03
N GLN A 375 2.76 14.29 4.66
CA GLN A 375 3.18 15.57 5.25
C GLN A 375 4.72 15.69 5.43
N ASN A 376 5.19 15.51 6.66
CA ASN A 376 6.58 15.82 7.05
C ASN A 376 7.51 14.62 6.84
N ILE A 377 8.09 14.53 5.66
CA ILE A 377 9.11 13.54 5.29
C ILE A 377 10.46 14.26 5.17
N ASP A 378 11.56 13.58 5.46
CA ASP A 378 12.91 14.11 5.23
C ASP A 378 13.26 14.04 3.73
N PHE A 379 12.72 15.00 2.97
CA PHE A 379 12.92 15.07 1.52
C PHE A 379 14.34 15.45 1.10
N GLY A 380 15.17 15.94 2.03
CA GLY A 380 16.57 16.26 1.78
C GLY A 380 17.51 15.05 1.85
N SER A 381 17.04 13.95 2.39
CA SER A 381 17.84 12.73 2.61
C SER A 381 17.80 11.79 1.41
N GLU A 382 18.96 11.49 0.84
CA GLU A 382 19.12 10.47 -0.21
C GLU A 382 18.69 9.08 0.32
N GLN A 383 18.97 8.76 1.58
CA GLN A 383 18.58 7.50 2.19
C GLN A 383 17.04 7.37 2.25
N THR A 384 16.34 8.46 2.58
CA THR A 384 14.86 8.48 2.57
C THR A 384 14.32 8.32 1.16
N LEU A 385 14.96 8.94 0.15
CA LEU A 385 14.59 8.75 -1.25
C LEU A 385 14.73 7.27 -1.68
N GLN A 386 15.83 6.63 -1.32
CA GLN A 386 16.03 5.20 -1.65
C GLN A 386 15.00 4.30 -0.97
N LYS A 387 14.64 4.56 0.31
CA LYS A 387 13.54 3.86 1.00
C LYS A 387 12.21 4.03 0.26
N ALA A 388 11.89 5.25 -0.17
CA ALA A 388 10.66 5.54 -0.91
C ALA A 388 10.61 4.81 -2.26
N ILE A 389 11.70 4.84 -3.03
CA ILE A 389 11.83 4.12 -4.29
C ILE A 389 11.65 2.61 -4.06
N TYR A 390 12.22 2.09 -2.97
CA TYR A 390 12.11 0.67 -2.62
C TYR A 390 10.67 0.26 -2.35
N MET A 391 9.98 0.98 -1.46
CA MET A 391 8.57 0.74 -1.15
C MET A 391 7.68 0.89 -2.39
N GLN A 392 7.96 1.88 -3.25
CA GLN A 392 7.24 2.09 -4.49
C GLN A 392 7.45 0.93 -5.47
N ASN A 393 8.68 0.40 -5.57
CA ASN A 393 8.97 -0.77 -6.40
C ASN A 393 8.18 -1.99 -5.91
N GLU A 394 8.19 -2.27 -4.61
CA GLU A 394 7.46 -3.39 -4.03
C GLU A 394 5.96 -3.28 -4.27
N MET A 395 5.36 -2.10 -4.09
CA MET A 395 3.96 -1.82 -4.37
C MET A 395 3.63 -2.05 -5.85
N ILE A 396 4.33 -1.39 -6.76
CA ILE A 396 4.04 -1.45 -8.19
C ILE A 396 4.30 -2.87 -8.74
N MET A 397 5.38 -3.52 -8.34
CA MET A 397 5.70 -4.88 -8.80
C MET A 397 4.68 -5.91 -8.34
N ARG A 398 4.09 -5.74 -7.15
CA ARG A 398 2.98 -6.56 -6.67
C ARG A 398 1.72 -6.37 -7.52
N ASP A 399 1.34 -5.10 -7.80
CA ASP A 399 -0.02 -4.76 -8.21
C ASP A 399 -0.16 -4.29 -9.67
N ARG A 400 0.93 -4.11 -10.44
CA ARG A 400 0.85 -3.65 -11.83
C ARG A 400 0.08 -4.56 -12.78
N ASN A 401 -0.16 -5.83 -12.45
CA ASN A 401 -1.06 -6.71 -13.18
C ASN A 401 -2.55 -6.58 -12.76
N ARG A 402 -2.85 -5.81 -11.70
CA ARG A 402 -4.21 -5.61 -11.21
C ARG A 402 -4.87 -4.49 -11.99
N CYS A 403 -5.87 -4.81 -12.80
CA CYS A 403 -6.56 -3.84 -13.66
C CYS A 403 -7.37 -2.80 -12.86
N ALA A 404 -7.76 -3.11 -11.63
CA ALA A 404 -8.40 -2.17 -10.72
C ALA A 404 -7.51 -0.97 -10.39
N VAL A 405 -6.19 -1.17 -10.23
CA VAL A 405 -5.27 -0.07 -9.94
C VAL A 405 -5.25 0.89 -11.12
N SER A 406 -5.71 2.10 -10.89
CA SER A 406 -5.89 3.15 -11.88
C SER A 406 -4.97 4.34 -11.65
N PHE A 407 -4.59 4.59 -10.39
CA PHE A 407 -3.74 5.70 -9.99
C PHE A 407 -2.58 5.23 -9.11
N TRP A 408 -1.39 5.75 -9.40
CA TRP A 408 -0.24 5.73 -8.51
C TRP A 408 -0.10 7.09 -7.84
N GLY A 409 -0.34 7.16 -6.52
CA GLY A 409 -0.15 8.35 -5.70
C GLY A 409 1.32 8.54 -5.33
N LEU A 410 1.82 9.77 -5.45
CA LEU A 410 3.21 10.10 -5.14
C LEU A 410 3.39 10.60 -3.71
N ALA A 411 2.44 11.38 -3.19
CA ALA A 411 2.51 11.97 -1.86
C ALA A 411 1.15 12.53 -1.42
N ASN A 412 1.01 12.74 -0.09
CA ASN A 412 -0.14 13.41 0.53
C ASN A 412 0.31 14.61 1.38
N GLU A 413 -0.26 15.79 1.12
CA GLU A 413 -0.15 17.02 1.93
C GLU A 413 1.29 17.44 2.26
N THR A 414 2.20 17.25 1.34
CA THR A 414 3.60 17.60 1.52
C THR A 414 3.88 19.06 1.19
N ALA A 415 4.54 19.78 2.11
CA ALA A 415 4.83 21.20 1.92
C ALA A 415 5.78 21.44 0.73
N PRO A 416 5.51 22.44 -0.13
CA PRO A 416 6.36 22.77 -1.27
C PRO A 416 7.79 23.13 -0.85
N SER A 417 8.78 22.53 -1.49
CA SER A 417 10.20 22.88 -1.38
C SER A 417 10.97 22.30 -2.58
N ALA A 418 12.13 22.86 -2.88
CA ALA A 418 12.98 22.35 -3.96
C ALA A 418 13.37 20.87 -3.75
N ALA A 419 13.69 20.49 -2.50
CA ALA A 419 14.02 19.12 -2.14
C ALA A 419 12.84 18.18 -2.37
N ARG A 420 11.62 18.54 -1.87
CA ARG A 420 10.40 17.78 -2.08
C ARG A 420 10.07 17.63 -3.57
N ASN A 421 10.16 18.69 -4.34
CA ASN A 421 9.87 18.66 -5.78
C ASN A 421 10.83 17.72 -6.53
N SER A 422 12.13 17.77 -6.22
CA SER A 422 13.13 16.86 -6.78
C SER A 422 12.84 15.41 -6.40
N PHE A 423 12.56 15.15 -5.12
CA PHE A 423 12.23 13.83 -4.60
C PHE A 423 11.01 13.22 -5.32
N LEU A 424 9.90 13.96 -5.41
CA LEU A 424 8.68 13.49 -6.08
C LEU A 424 8.86 13.32 -7.59
N LYS A 425 9.72 14.12 -8.23
CA LYS A 425 10.09 13.93 -9.64
C LYS A 425 10.83 12.62 -9.88
N HIS A 426 11.69 12.19 -8.94
CA HIS A 426 12.34 10.86 -9.01
C HIS A 426 11.32 9.74 -8.89
N LEU A 427 10.36 9.84 -7.96
CA LEU A 427 9.29 8.85 -7.80
C LEU A 427 8.38 8.79 -9.03
N ALA A 428 8.00 9.92 -9.61
CA ALA A 428 7.21 9.96 -10.84
C ALA A 428 7.92 9.26 -12.00
N LYS A 429 9.21 9.52 -12.18
CA LYS A 429 10.03 8.83 -13.19
C LYS A 429 10.10 7.33 -12.94
N ASN A 430 10.25 6.92 -11.67
CA ASN A 430 10.27 5.51 -11.31
C ASN A 430 8.93 4.82 -11.58
N CYS A 431 7.81 5.47 -11.27
CA CYS A 431 6.48 4.98 -11.66
C CYS A 431 6.37 4.72 -13.16
N LEU A 432 6.73 5.69 -13.98
CA LEU A 432 6.67 5.58 -15.44
C LEU A 432 7.57 4.45 -15.98
N LYS A 433 8.73 4.24 -15.36
CA LYS A 433 9.65 3.15 -15.73
C LYS A 433 9.04 1.77 -15.44
N LEU A 434 8.34 1.63 -14.31
CA LEU A 434 7.77 0.35 -13.87
C LEU A 434 6.42 0.06 -14.51
N ASP A 435 5.62 1.12 -14.69
CA ASP A 435 4.26 1.03 -15.23
C ASP A 435 3.76 2.37 -15.77
N ALA A 436 3.84 2.55 -17.07
CA ALA A 436 3.33 3.73 -17.78
C ALA A 436 1.83 3.63 -18.13
N SER A 437 1.13 2.57 -17.72
CA SER A 437 -0.26 2.31 -18.10
C SER A 437 -1.31 2.80 -17.09
N ARG A 438 -0.87 3.44 -16.00
CA ARG A 438 -1.70 4.07 -14.96
C ARG A 438 -1.47 5.57 -14.95
N LEU A 439 -2.38 6.28 -14.27
CA LEU A 439 -2.26 7.72 -14.05
C LEU A 439 -1.44 7.99 -12.78
N THR A 440 -0.67 9.05 -12.81
CA THR A 440 0.05 9.56 -11.64
C THR A 440 -0.68 10.74 -11.03
N THR A 441 -0.67 10.84 -9.68
CA THR A 441 -1.28 11.94 -8.94
C THR A 441 -0.56 12.22 -7.64
N ALA A 442 -0.86 13.34 -7.00
CA ALA A 442 -0.49 13.68 -5.63
C ALA A 442 -1.63 14.48 -5.01
N ALA A 443 -1.89 14.28 -3.71
CA ALA A 443 -2.92 15.01 -2.98
C ALA A 443 -2.30 16.24 -2.32
N PHE A 444 -2.71 17.44 -2.77
CA PHE A 444 -2.22 18.73 -2.29
C PHE A 444 -3.19 19.34 -1.28
N ASP A 445 -2.68 20.03 -0.26
CA ASP A 445 -3.46 20.80 0.71
C ASP A 445 -3.15 22.31 0.66
N LYS A 446 -2.00 22.69 0.09
CA LYS A 446 -1.56 24.07 -0.04
C LYS A 446 -2.12 24.65 -1.34
N ILE A 447 -3.25 25.33 -1.21
CA ILE A 447 -3.90 26.09 -2.28
C ILE A 447 -4.06 27.53 -1.83
N THR A 448 -3.95 28.45 -2.75
CA THR A 448 -4.01 29.90 -2.50
C THR A 448 -5.45 30.39 -2.69
N TRP A 449 -5.88 31.31 -1.83
CA TRP A 449 -7.14 32.01 -1.94
C TRP A 449 -6.90 33.44 -2.42
N ASP A 450 -7.60 33.84 -3.47
CA ASP A 450 -7.63 35.21 -3.98
C ASP A 450 -8.97 35.87 -3.60
N GLU A 451 -8.93 36.78 -2.65
CA GLU A 451 -10.12 37.42 -2.10
C GLU A 451 -10.89 38.29 -3.12
N PRO A 452 -10.21 39.10 -3.99
CA PRO A 452 -10.90 39.89 -5.00
C PRO A 452 -11.72 39.08 -6.00
N THR A 453 -11.25 37.91 -6.40
CA THR A 453 -11.91 37.06 -7.39
C THR A 453 -12.70 35.91 -6.78
N LEU A 454 -12.67 35.74 -5.45
CA LEU A 454 -13.27 34.63 -4.71
C LEU A 454 -12.81 33.26 -5.26
N THR A 455 -11.52 33.12 -5.61
CA THR A 455 -11.00 31.99 -6.35
C THR A 455 -9.91 31.25 -5.59
N PHE A 456 -10.01 29.92 -5.51
CA PHE A 456 -8.90 29.04 -5.15
C PHE A 456 -8.08 28.68 -6.38
N TYR A 457 -6.76 28.77 -6.27
CA TYR A 457 -5.84 28.30 -7.29
C TYR A 457 -4.67 27.53 -6.69
N ILE A 458 -4.04 26.68 -7.50
CA ILE A 458 -2.86 25.90 -7.13
C ILE A 458 -1.64 26.35 -7.92
N ASP A 459 -0.55 26.62 -7.18
CA ASP A 459 0.76 26.91 -7.73
C ASP A 459 1.78 25.95 -7.10
N ASP A 460 1.76 24.70 -7.55
CA ASP A 460 2.67 23.67 -7.07
C ASP A 460 3.41 23.02 -8.25
N PRO A 461 4.76 23.12 -8.31
CA PRO A 461 5.55 22.59 -9.43
C PRO A 461 5.38 21.09 -9.69
N VAL A 462 4.92 20.31 -8.72
CA VAL A 462 4.65 18.87 -8.91
C VAL A 462 3.53 18.65 -9.92
N THR A 463 2.60 19.60 -10.05
CA THR A 463 1.51 19.54 -11.02
C THR A 463 1.99 19.44 -12.47
N GLU A 464 3.22 19.86 -12.78
CA GLU A 464 3.78 19.78 -14.12
C GLU A 464 3.99 18.34 -14.60
N PHE A 465 4.39 17.43 -13.71
CA PHE A 465 4.83 16.08 -14.06
C PHE A 465 3.93 14.92 -13.57
N ILE A 466 2.70 15.22 -13.14
CA ILE A 466 1.65 14.24 -12.82
C ILE A 466 0.50 14.35 -13.84
N ASP A 467 -0.30 13.30 -13.97
CA ASP A 467 -1.41 13.25 -14.93
C ASP A 467 -2.69 13.93 -14.39
N VAL A 468 -2.96 13.80 -13.11
CA VAL A 468 -4.17 14.29 -12.43
C VAL A 468 -3.80 15.13 -11.22
N VAL A 469 -4.36 16.32 -11.11
CA VAL A 469 -4.20 17.18 -9.94
C VAL A 469 -5.25 16.79 -8.89
N SER A 470 -4.82 16.51 -7.67
CA SER A 470 -5.75 16.14 -6.59
C SER A 470 -5.58 17.07 -5.38
N ILE A 471 -6.69 17.50 -4.78
CA ILE A 471 -6.68 18.51 -3.73
C ILE A 471 -7.48 18.03 -2.51
N ASN A 472 -6.86 18.15 -1.34
CA ASN A 472 -7.50 18.00 -0.04
C ASN A 472 -7.98 19.36 0.45
N LYS A 473 -9.29 19.54 0.62
CA LYS A 473 -9.84 20.81 1.12
C LYS A 473 -11.07 20.61 1.99
N TYR A 474 -10.93 20.98 3.24
CA TYR A 474 -11.94 20.78 4.28
C TYR A 474 -12.65 22.08 4.61
N MET A 475 -13.49 22.58 3.66
CA MET A 475 -14.30 23.77 3.87
C MET A 475 -15.46 23.48 4.87
N GLY A 476 -15.64 24.38 5.80
CA GLY A 476 -16.62 24.22 6.87
C GLY A 476 -16.12 23.37 8.04
N TRP A 477 -14.92 22.77 7.98
CA TRP A 477 -14.33 22.01 9.09
C TRP A 477 -13.00 22.61 9.56
N TYR A 478 -11.90 22.41 8.84
CA TYR A 478 -10.61 23.03 9.17
C TYR A 478 -10.48 24.47 8.67
N HIS A 479 -11.25 24.81 7.63
CA HIS A 479 -11.25 26.16 7.04
C HIS A 479 -12.66 26.72 7.08
N LYS A 480 -12.79 27.96 7.56
CA LYS A 480 -14.05 28.70 7.49
C LYS A 480 -14.41 28.99 6.04
N TRP A 481 -15.70 29.09 5.77
CA TRP A 481 -16.18 29.55 4.47
C TRP A 481 -15.78 31.02 4.27
N PRO A 482 -15.03 31.36 3.21
CA PRO A 482 -14.67 32.75 2.93
C PRO A 482 -15.89 33.54 2.40
N THR A 483 -16.81 32.86 1.75
CA THR A 483 -18.07 33.38 1.23
C THR A 483 -19.10 32.23 1.17
N LYS A 484 -20.31 32.47 0.62
CA LYS A 484 -21.30 31.40 0.40
C LYS A 484 -20.70 30.33 -0.56
N PRO A 485 -21.03 29.04 -0.37
CA PRO A 485 -20.49 27.94 -1.19
C PRO A 485 -20.63 28.18 -2.70
N ALA A 486 -21.79 28.68 -3.14
CA ALA A 486 -22.06 28.97 -4.55
C ALA A 486 -21.18 30.06 -5.18
N ASN A 487 -20.53 30.90 -4.37
CA ASN A 487 -19.70 32.02 -4.84
C ASN A 487 -18.21 31.67 -4.86
N VAL A 488 -17.82 30.47 -4.41
CA VAL A 488 -16.42 30.03 -4.41
C VAL A 488 -16.07 29.50 -5.78
N HIS A 489 -15.05 30.11 -6.40
CA HIS A 489 -14.52 29.68 -7.70
C HIS A 489 -13.23 28.88 -7.54
N TRP A 490 -12.93 28.09 -8.53
CA TRP A 490 -11.70 27.29 -8.59
C TRP A 490 -11.06 27.48 -9.96
N ASP A 491 -9.84 27.97 -9.96
CA ASP A 491 -8.98 28.02 -11.16
C ASP A 491 -7.77 27.11 -10.95
N VAL A 492 -7.87 25.93 -11.48
CA VAL A 492 -6.72 25.05 -11.61
C VAL A 492 -6.06 25.42 -12.92
N CYS A 493 -5.05 26.29 -12.88
CA CYS A 493 -4.38 26.94 -14.01
C CYS A 493 -3.82 26.01 -15.08
N GLN A 494 -3.96 24.69 -14.94
CA GLN A 494 -3.45 23.71 -15.88
C GLN A 494 -4.60 23.03 -16.62
N GLN A 495 -4.34 22.66 -17.86
CA GLN A 495 -5.27 21.87 -18.69
C GLN A 495 -5.25 20.38 -18.28
N LYS A 496 -5.45 20.12 -16.96
CA LYS A 496 -5.45 18.77 -16.37
C LYS A 496 -6.74 18.51 -15.62
N PRO A 497 -7.14 17.24 -15.46
CA PRO A 497 -8.27 16.87 -14.61
C PRO A 497 -8.01 17.23 -13.15
N LEU A 498 -9.04 17.74 -12.48
CA LEU A 498 -9.04 18.00 -11.04
C LEU A 498 -9.86 16.94 -10.31
N VAL A 499 -9.31 16.36 -9.25
CA VAL A 499 -10.02 15.50 -8.30
C VAL A 499 -9.96 16.15 -6.91
N ILE A 500 -11.10 16.35 -6.27
CA ILE A 500 -11.11 16.68 -4.84
C ILE A 500 -10.89 15.38 -4.07
N SER A 501 -9.66 15.18 -3.60
CA SER A 501 -9.22 13.90 -3.04
C SER A 501 -9.58 13.72 -1.57
N GLU A 502 -9.84 14.81 -0.83
CA GLU A 502 -10.37 14.76 0.52
C GLU A 502 -11.20 16.00 0.84
N PHE A 503 -12.36 15.78 1.47
CA PHE A 503 -13.21 16.78 2.09
C PHE A 503 -14.14 16.11 3.11
N GLY A 504 -14.71 16.87 4.03
CA GLY A 504 -15.64 16.36 5.03
C GLY A 504 -15.42 16.98 6.41
N GLY A 505 -16.17 16.51 7.39
CA GLY A 505 -16.09 16.93 8.79
C GLY A 505 -16.42 15.77 9.71
N GLU A 506 -16.12 15.90 11.00
CA GLU A 506 -16.39 14.87 11.99
C GLU A 506 -17.81 14.92 12.53
N ALA A 507 -18.40 13.76 12.81
CA ALA A 507 -19.65 13.63 13.56
C ALA A 507 -19.66 12.36 14.40
N LEU A 508 -20.18 12.45 15.60
CA LEU A 508 -20.43 11.29 16.44
C LEU A 508 -21.79 10.68 16.06
N TYR A 509 -21.80 9.38 15.72
CA TYR A 509 -23.04 8.70 15.37
C TYR A 509 -24.09 8.79 16.47
N GLY A 510 -25.34 9.08 16.11
CA GLY A 510 -26.45 9.28 17.02
C GLY A 510 -26.53 10.69 17.64
N GLN A 511 -25.48 11.52 17.49
CA GLN A 511 -25.55 12.91 17.93
C GLN A 511 -26.26 13.77 16.87
N THR A 512 -27.42 14.29 17.22
CA THR A 512 -28.24 15.18 16.39
C THR A 512 -28.29 16.56 17.02
N GLY A 513 -28.60 17.57 16.23
CA GLY A 513 -28.76 18.95 16.70
C GLY A 513 -28.84 19.90 15.54
N GLU A 514 -29.42 21.08 15.79
CA GLU A 514 -29.51 22.11 14.76
C GLU A 514 -28.11 22.63 14.37
N TYR A 515 -27.96 22.96 13.10
CA TYR A 515 -26.80 23.66 12.60
C TYR A 515 -26.69 25.06 13.27
N PRO A 516 -25.53 25.49 13.76
CA PRO A 516 -24.17 24.92 13.53
C PRO A 516 -23.63 24.10 14.71
N ASN A 517 -24.35 23.11 15.20
CA ASN A 517 -23.83 22.23 16.26
C ASN A 517 -22.76 21.29 15.67
N ASP A 518 -21.50 21.68 15.77
CA ASP A 518 -20.34 20.84 15.40
C ASP A 518 -20.44 19.46 16.07
N TRP A 519 -19.91 18.41 15.42
CA TRP A 519 -19.95 17.01 15.87
C TRP A 519 -21.31 16.32 15.73
N SER A 520 -22.40 17.02 15.35
CA SER A 520 -23.67 16.37 15.03
C SER A 520 -23.67 15.79 13.62
N GLU A 521 -24.48 14.75 13.40
CA GLU A 521 -24.72 14.22 12.06
C GLU A 521 -25.40 15.25 11.15
N ASP A 522 -26.22 16.15 11.72
CA ASP A 522 -26.89 17.22 10.97
C ASP A 522 -25.86 18.23 10.44
N TYR A 523 -24.90 18.63 11.28
CA TYR A 523 -23.81 19.48 10.85
C TYR A 523 -22.97 18.81 9.73
N GLN A 524 -22.56 17.53 9.92
CA GLN A 524 -21.81 16.80 8.91
C GLN A 524 -22.59 16.73 7.59
N ALA A 525 -23.88 16.39 7.62
CA ALA A 525 -24.72 16.30 6.44
C ALA A 525 -24.85 17.65 5.70
N GLN A 526 -25.02 18.77 6.44
CA GLN A 526 -25.09 20.10 5.84
C GLN A 526 -23.74 20.51 5.22
N LEU A 527 -22.63 20.24 5.91
CA LEU A 527 -21.28 20.48 5.41
C LEU A 527 -21.04 19.74 4.07
N TYR A 528 -21.53 18.51 3.95
CA TYR A 528 -21.42 17.76 2.68
C TYR A 528 -22.25 18.42 1.57
N LYS A 529 -23.47 18.87 1.84
CA LYS A 529 -24.30 19.60 0.86
C LYS A 529 -23.61 20.87 0.39
N ASP A 530 -23.07 21.67 1.32
CA ASP A 530 -22.39 22.93 1.02
C ASP A 530 -21.14 22.70 0.15
N ASN A 531 -20.36 21.66 0.45
CA ASN A 531 -19.21 21.31 -0.37
C ASN A 531 -19.61 20.82 -1.76
N LEU A 532 -20.67 20.00 -1.89
CA LEU A 532 -21.18 19.55 -3.19
C LEU A 532 -21.71 20.72 -4.03
N GLU A 533 -22.35 21.72 -3.41
CA GLU A 533 -22.74 22.96 -4.07
C GLU A 533 -21.52 23.70 -4.63
N MET A 534 -20.50 23.95 -3.80
CA MET A 534 -19.24 24.56 -4.25
C MET A 534 -18.62 23.80 -5.41
N PHE A 535 -18.53 22.47 -5.31
CA PHE A 535 -17.91 21.63 -6.35
C PHE A 535 -18.70 21.64 -7.67
N SER A 536 -20.02 21.90 -7.65
CA SER A 536 -20.84 21.98 -8.86
C SER A 536 -20.42 23.11 -9.81
N HIS A 537 -19.72 24.11 -9.30
CA HIS A 537 -19.21 25.27 -10.06
C HIS A 537 -17.79 25.06 -10.63
N ILE A 538 -17.14 23.91 -10.36
CA ILE A 538 -15.78 23.63 -10.86
C ILE A 538 -15.85 23.05 -12.28
N THR A 539 -15.36 23.82 -13.25
CA THR A 539 -15.50 23.47 -14.70
C THR A 539 -14.67 22.28 -15.16
N ASN A 540 -13.58 21.95 -14.48
CA ASN A 540 -12.67 20.84 -14.80
C ASN A 540 -12.69 19.73 -13.75
N LEU A 541 -13.74 19.66 -12.95
CA LEU A 541 -13.88 18.62 -11.95
C LEU A 541 -14.06 17.25 -12.59
N ALA A 542 -13.07 16.39 -12.43
CA ALA A 542 -13.06 15.01 -12.92
C ALA A 542 -13.46 13.98 -11.85
N GLY A 543 -13.58 14.41 -10.58
CA GLY A 543 -14.01 13.52 -9.51
C GLY A 543 -13.93 14.12 -8.13
N ILE A 544 -14.55 13.43 -7.18
CA ILE A 544 -14.50 13.74 -5.76
C ILE A 544 -14.32 12.48 -4.94
N SER A 545 -13.68 12.58 -3.77
CA SER A 545 -13.46 11.48 -2.82
C SER A 545 -13.56 12.02 -1.39
N PRO A 546 -14.67 11.77 -0.69
CA PRO A 546 -14.79 12.14 0.71
C PRO A 546 -13.71 11.50 1.59
N TRP A 547 -13.31 12.18 2.63
CA TRP A 547 -12.55 11.65 3.73
C TRP A 547 -13.47 11.45 4.92
N VAL A 548 -13.89 10.25 5.23
CA VAL A 548 -13.46 8.91 4.88
C VAL A 548 -14.68 7.97 4.94
N LEU A 549 -14.59 6.72 4.45
CA LEU A 549 -15.74 5.80 4.49
C LEU A 549 -16.10 5.37 5.92
N PHE A 550 -15.10 4.94 6.70
CA PHE A 550 -15.27 4.48 8.08
C PHE A 550 -14.56 5.37 9.08
N ASP A 551 -15.12 5.56 10.25
CA ASP A 551 -14.36 6.07 11.39
C ASP A 551 -13.16 5.13 11.62
N PHE A 552 -11.99 5.70 11.90
CA PHE A 552 -10.76 4.93 12.07
C PHE A 552 -9.97 5.38 13.30
N ARG A 553 -9.12 4.52 13.81
CA ARG A 553 -8.31 4.82 14.99
C ARG A 553 -7.18 5.78 14.67
N SER A 554 -7.06 6.81 15.52
CA SER A 554 -5.99 7.79 15.42
C SER A 554 -5.43 8.17 16.78
N PRO A 555 -4.09 8.13 16.97
CA PRO A 555 -3.46 8.42 18.26
C PRO A 555 -3.49 9.90 18.62
N TYR A 556 -3.92 10.77 17.72
CA TYR A 556 -3.98 12.23 17.92
C TYR A 556 -5.40 12.77 18.14
N ARG A 557 -6.41 11.90 18.13
CA ARG A 557 -7.82 12.28 18.25
C ARG A 557 -8.34 11.98 19.66
N PHE A 558 -7.95 12.85 20.62
CA PHE A 558 -8.23 12.64 22.06
C PHE A 558 -9.26 13.59 22.66
N GLN A 559 -10.03 14.31 21.84
CA GLN A 559 -11.13 15.09 22.39
C GLN A 559 -12.11 14.13 23.10
N PRO A 560 -12.25 14.22 24.45
CA PRO A 560 -12.76 13.10 25.25
C PRO A 560 -14.20 12.72 24.96
N LEU A 561 -15.04 13.70 24.64
CA LEU A 561 -16.49 13.47 24.45
C LEU A 561 -16.80 12.91 23.06
N ASN A 562 -16.07 13.35 22.03
CA ASN A 562 -16.45 13.06 20.64
C ASN A 562 -15.48 12.10 19.94
N GLN A 563 -14.16 12.22 20.17
CA GLN A 563 -13.16 11.46 19.43
C GLN A 563 -12.71 10.19 20.15
N ASN A 564 -12.19 10.30 21.36
CA ASN A 564 -11.73 9.18 22.19
C ASN A 564 -10.83 8.18 21.40
N GLY A 565 -9.81 8.71 20.70
CA GLY A 565 -8.88 7.91 19.88
C GLY A 565 -9.41 7.53 18.49
N TRP A 566 -10.48 8.18 18.01
CA TRP A 566 -11.05 7.96 16.69
C TRP A 566 -11.08 9.25 15.87
N ASN A 567 -10.74 9.16 14.61
CA ASN A 567 -11.10 10.15 13.62
C ASN A 567 -12.54 9.87 13.19
N ARG A 568 -13.45 10.81 13.47
CA ARG A 568 -14.92 10.68 13.30
C ARG A 568 -15.42 11.19 11.95
N LYS A 569 -14.54 11.38 10.96
CA LYS A 569 -14.94 11.82 9.61
C LYS A 569 -15.61 10.73 8.78
N GLY A 570 -15.67 9.50 9.29
CA GLY A 570 -16.34 8.39 8.62
C GLY A 570 -17.78 8.72 8.23
N LEU A 571 -18.18 8.30 7.04
CA LEU A 571 -19.59 8.23 6.63
C LEU A 571 -20.30 7.08 7.35
N VAL A 572 -19.50 6.09 7.78
CA VAL A 572 -19.93 4.95 8.61
C VAL A 572 -19.18 5.01 9.93
N SER A 573 -19.87 4.83 11.03
CA SER A 573 -19.31 4.89 12.38
C SER A 573 -18.40 3.70 12.69
N ASP A 574 -17.61 3.82 13.78
CA ASP A 574 -16.82 2.71 14.34
C ASP A 574 -17.66 1.49 14.75
N GLN A 575 -18.96 1.65 14.89
CA GLN A 575 -19.92 0.59 15.18
C GLN A 575 -20.54 -0.03 13.91
N GLY A 576 -20.25 0.54 12.73
CA GLY A 576 -20.78 0.06 11.46
C GLY A 576 -22.10 0.69 11.01
N PHE A 577 -22.57 1.76 11.67
CA PHE A 577 -23.79 2.45 11.30
C PHE A 577 -23.52 3.61 10.34
N ARG A 578 -24.34 3.72 9.29
CA ARG A 578 -24.28 4.80 8.31
C ARG A 578 -24.79 6.11 8.92
N LYS A 579 -23.98 7.18 8.84
CA LYS A 579 -24.34 8.51 9.28
C LYS A 579 -25.16 9.25 8.22
N LYS A 580 -25.82 10.36 8.57
CA LYS A 580 -26.65 11.13 7.63
C LYS A 580 -25.91 11.56 6.36
N ALA A 581 -24.63 11.92 6.45
CA ALA A 581 -23.80 12.30 5.31
C ALA A 581 -23.58 11.15 4.31
N TRP A 582 -23.65 9.88 4.75
CA TRP A 582 -23.58 8.73 3.85
C TRP A 582 -24.70 8.78 2.80
N TYR A 583 -25.93 9.07 3.23
CA TYR A 583 -27.09 9.15 2.34
C TYR A 583 -27.01 10.33 1.36
N ILE A 584 -26.42 11.46 1.78
CA ILE A 584 -26.15 12.61 0.89
C ILE A 584 -25.19 12.20 -0.23
N MET A 585 -24.12 11.51 0.11
CA MET A 585 -23.14 11.06 -0.88
C MET A 585 -23.69 9.94 -1.77
N ASN A 586 -24.47 9.01 -1.21
CA ASN A 586 -25.10 7.95 -1.99
C ASN A 586 -26.07 8.54 -3.04
N ASP A 587 -26.92 9.49 -2.64
CA ASP A 587 -27.83 10.19 -3.56
C ASP A 587 -27.07 10.92 -4.66
N PHE A 588 -25.99 11.63 -4.32
CA PHE A 588 -25.14 12.34 -5.28
C PHE A 588 -24.49 11.38 -6.30
N TYR A 589 -23.94 10.23 -5.82
CA TYR A 589 -23.26 9.26 -6.70
C TYR A 589 -24.24 8.51 -7.60
N ASN A 590 -25.45 8.23 -7.16
CA ASN A 590 -26.46 7.53 -7.96
C ASN A 590 -27.09 8.42 -9.04
N LYS A 591 -27.08 9.75 -8.88
CA LYS A 591 -27.57 10.72 -9.87
C LYS A 591 -26.55 11.04 -10.97
N ARG A 592 -25.29 10.67 -10.78
CA ARG A 592 -24.17 10.82 -11.74
C ARG A 592 -23.76 9.46 -12.31
#